data_19ed74d82323f6b8bdc4871f7f9f9db7
#
_entry.id   19ed74d82323f6b8bdc4871f7f9f9db7
#
_cell.length_a   1.000
_cell.length_b   1.000
_cell.length_c   1.000
_cell.angle_alpha   90.00
_cell.angle_beta   90.00
_cell.angle_gamma   90.00
#
_symmetry.space_group_name_H-M   'P 1'
#
loop_
_entity.id
_entity.type
_entity.pdbx_description
1 polymer ?
#
loop_
_entity_poly.entity_id
_entity_poly.type
_entity_poly.pdbx_seq_one_letter_code
_entity_poly.pdbx_strand_id
1 'polypeptide(L)' 'MRIGLDVGSTTLKCVALDEKGNIVYSDYQRHRARIRERMQTMLESAMEATGQRRARIALS' A
#
# COMPACT_ATOMS: atom_id res chain seq x y z
N MET A 1 7.80 0.02 -9.56
CA MET A 1 6.95 -0.64 -8.56
C MET A 1 5.52 -0.20 -8.72
N ARG A 2 4.59 -1.10 -8.52
CA ARG A 2 3.15 -0.78 -8.49
C ARG A 2 2.63 -1.05 -7.11
N ILE A 3 1.78 -0.15 -6.62
CA ILE A 3 1.13 -0.33 -5.34
C ILE A 3 -0.37 -0.33 -5.54
N GLY A 4 -1.04 -1.38 -5.10
CA GLY A 4 -2.49 -1.45 -5.07
C GLY A 4 -2.99 -1.17 -3.67
N LEU A 5 -3.94 -0.26 -3.55
CA LEU A 5 -4.62 0.05 -2.29
C LEU A 5 -6.09 -0.30 -2.44
N ASP A 6 -6.58 -1.11 -1.54
CA ASP A 6 -7.98 -1.48 -1.47
C ASP A 6 -8.58 -0.90 -0.19
N VAL A 7 -9.54 0.01 -0.35
CA VAL A 7 -10.16 0.73 0.76
C VAL A 7 -11.53 0.14 1.02
N GLY A 8 -11.65 -0.62 2.10
CA GLY A 8 -12.93 -1.13 2.57
C GLY A 8 -13.59 -0.19 3.57
N SER A 9 -14.77 -0.54 4.02
CA SER A 9 -15.50 0.28 4.99
C SER A 9 -14.77 0.47 6.32
N THR A 10 -14.03 -0.53 6.75
CA THR A 10 -13.27 -0.52 8.00
C THR A 10 -11.82 -0.95 7.82
N THR A 11 -11.44 -1.40 6.64
CA THR A 11 -10.14 -2.00 6.41
C THR A 11 -9.40 -1.34 5.26
N LEU A 12 -8.09 -1.48 5.27
CA LEU A 12 -7.22 -0.96 4.24
C LEU A 12 -6.16 -2.01 3.93
N LYS A 13 -6.03 -2.35 2.66
CA LYS A 13 -5.04 -3.32 2.21
C LYS A 13 -4.08 -2.68 1.22
N CYS A 14 -2.81 -2.96 1.39
CA CYS A 14 -1.75 -2.47 0.50
C CYS A 14 -0.96 -3.65 -0.03
N VAL A 15 -0.74 -3.69 -1.34
CA VAL A 15 0.11 -4.69 -1.98
C VAL A 15 1.06 -3.98 -2.92
N ALA A 16 2.35 -4.24 -2.78
CA ALA A 16 3.37 -3.70 -3.67
C ALA A 16 3.92 -4.82 -4.55
N LEU A 17 4.00 -4.54 -5.85
CA LEU A 17 4.50 -5.48 -6.85
C LEU A 17 5.75 -4.91 -7.51
N ASP A 18 6.72 -5.78 -7.79
CA ASP A 18 7.88 -5.39 -8.59
C ASP A 18 7.53 -5.37 -10.08
N GLU A 19 8.51 -5.12 -10.93
CA GLU A 19 8.32 -5.05 -12.39
C GLU A 19 7.88 -6.36 -13.00
N LYS A 20 8.17 -7.47 -12.33
CA LYS A 20 7.82 -8.80 -12.79
C LYS A 20 6.47 -9.28 -12.27
N GLY A 21 5.81 -8.46 -11.45
CA GLY A 21 4.53 -8.80 -10.87
C GLY A 21 4.60 -9.63 -9.59
N ASN A 22 5.78 -9.75 -9.00
CA ASN A 22 5.94 -10.45 -7.73
C ASN A 22 5.56 -9.53 -6.57
N ILE A 23 4.89 -10.08 -5.57
CA ILE A 23 4.55 -9.33 -4.36
C ILE A 23 5.82 -9.16 -3.54
N VAL A 24 6.22 -7.91 -3.32
CA VAL A 24 7.42 -7.57 -2.53
C VAL A 24 7.08 -6.95 -1.19
N TYR A 25 5.82 -6.58 -1.00
CA TYR A 25 5.33 -6.03 0.27
C TYR A 25 3.82 -6.15 0.31
N SER A 26 3.28 -6.46 1.46
CA SER A 26 1.82 -6.41 1.66
C SER A 26 1.52 -6.05 3.11
N ASP A 27 0.40 -5.36 3.31
CA ASP A 27 -0.06 -4.97 4.63
C ASP A 27 -1.59 -4.91 4.64
N TYR A 28 -2.18 -5.18 5.77
CA TYR A 28 -3.62 -5.18 5.97
C TYR A 28 -3.91 -4.60 7.35
N GLN A 29 -4.67 -3.51 7.40
CA GLN A 29 -4.94 -2.81 8.64
C GLN A 29 -6.40 -2.35 8.69
N ARG A 30 -6.88 -2.16 9.91
CA ARG A 30 -8.14 -1.45 10.13
C ARG A 30 -7.83 0.05 10.18
N HIS A 31 -8.54 0.86 9.39
CA HIS A 31 -8.26 2.29 9.32
C HIS A 31 -8.99 3.11 10.40
N ARG A 32 -10.06 2.58 10.98
CA ARG A 32 -10.82 3.25 12.04
C ARG A 32 -11.20 4.69 11.67
N ALA A 33 -11.68 4.89 10.44
CA ALA A 33 -12.04 6.19 9.88
C ALA A 33 -10.84 7.14 9.65
N ARG A 34 -9.60 6.67 9.84
CA ARG A 34 -8.39 7.46 9.57
C ARG A 34 -7.72 7.00 8.28
N ILE A 35 -8.49 6.99 7.20
CA ILE A 35 -8.06 6.41 5.93
C ILE A 35 -6.83 7.10 5.39
N ARG A 36 -6.83 8.43 5.33
CA ARG A 36 -5.70 9.20 4.76
C ARG A 36 -4.40 8.94 5.52
N GLU A 37 -4.45 9.03 6.84
CA GLU A 37 -3.27 8.83 7.68
C GLU A 37 -2.72 7.41 7.55
N ARG A 38 -3.61 6.41 7.54
CA ARG A 38 -3.21 5.01 7.40
C ARG A 38 -2.64 4.72 6.03
N MET A 39 -3.25 5.28 4.97
CA MET A 39 -2.74 5.12 3.62
C MET A 39 -1.33 5.69 3.49
N GLN A 40 -1.11 6.88 4.03
CA GLN A 40 0.19 7.52 4.01
C GLN A 40 1.24 6.66 4.72
N THR A 41 0.91 6.15 5.90
CA THR A 41 1.81 5.29 6.67
C THR A 41 2.12 4.00 5.92
N MET A 42 1.11 3.38 5.30
CA MET A 42 1.31 2.15 4.53
C MET A 42 2.18 2.38 3.31
N LEU A 43 1.99 3.48 2.60
CA LEU A 43 2.80 3.83 1.43
C LEU A 43 4.25 4.08 1.83
N GLU A 44 4.48 4.80 2.91
CA GLU A 44 5.83 5.05 3.42
C GLU A 44 6.51 3.74 3.83
N SER A 45 5.78 2.87 4.51
CA SER A 45 6.31 1.57 4.91
C SER A 45 6.65 0.68 3.70
N ALA A 46 5.80 0.69 2.68
CA ALA A 46 6.04 -0.09 1.47
C ALA A 46 7.28 0.41 0.73
N MET A 47 7.43 1.72 0.61
CA MET A 47 8.60 2.31 -0.04
C MET A 47 9.87 2.05 0.73
N GLU A 48 9.82 2.16 2.04
CA GLU A 48 10.98 1.88 2.89
C GLU A 48 11.38 0.41 2.81
N ALA A 49 10.41 -0.50 2.91
CA ALA A 49 10.67 -1.93 2.88
C ALA A 49 11.24 -2.40 1.54
N THR A 50 10.84 -1.78 0.44
CA THR A 50 11.28 -2.16 -0.91
C THR A 50 12.46 -1.35 -1.41
N GLY A 51 12.82 -0.27 -0.71
CA GLY A 51 13.88 0.64 -1.15
C GLY A 51 13.51 1.49 -2.36
N GLN A 52 12.25 1.49 -2.75
CA GLN A 52 11.77 2.24 -3.91
C GLN A 52 11.29 3.62 -3.49
N ARG A 53 11.54 4.63 -4.33
CA ARG A 53 11.09 5.99 -4.08
C ARG A 53 9.97 6.43 -5.01
N ARG A 54 9.67 5.64 -6.04
CA ARG A 54 8.62 5.91 -7.00
C ARG A 54 7.75 4.70 -7.16
N ALA A 55 6.46 4.93 -7.23
CA ALA A 55 5.50 3.86 -7.42
C ALA A 55 4.29 4.39 -8.18
N ARG A 56 3.68 3.50 -8.98
CA ARG A 56 2.35 3.73 -9.53
C ARG A 56 1.35 3.22 -8.52
N ILE A 57 0.37 4.02 -8.17
CA ILE A 57 -0.62 3.69 -7.16
C ILE A 57 -1.97 3.52 -7.81
N ALA A 58 -2.60 2.38 -7.57
CA ALA A 58 -3.96 2.10 -7.99
C ALA A 58 -4.84 1.94 -6.77
N LEU A 59 -5.98 2.61 -6.79
CA LEU A 59 -6.98 2.55 -5.72
C LEU A 59 -8.18 1.72 -6.18
N SER A 60 -8.71 0.96 -5.29
CA SER A 60 -9.96 0.25 -5.53
C SER A 60 -10.85 0.20 -4.28
#